data_b43a34a4c6e8e55320c7b7adef68caeb
#
_entry.id   b43a34a4c6e8e55320c7b7adef68caeb
#
_cell.length_a   1.000
_cell.length_b   1.000
_cell.length_c   1.000
_cell.angle_alpha   90.00
_cell.angle_beta   90.00
_cell.angle_gamma   90.00
#
_symmetry.space_group_name_H-M   'P 1'
#
loop_
_entity.id
_entity.type
_entity.pdbx_description
1 polymer ?
#
loop_
_entity_poly.entity_id
_entity_poly.type
_entity_poly.pdbx_seq_one_letter_code
_entity_poly.pdbx_strand_id
1 'polypeptide(L)'
;MKAKTSVLTLAVCFVGLTLCYAQDANMGTWKLNEAKSKIGAGSAKNTTVVFEAAGDNVKVTVDGVDANGKLAHSEWTGKFDGKDYPVIGDPNSDVRSYTKIDDRTLGFNAKKRGKVTTSGRIVVSADGKSRTVTASGTDPKGKKFRSTAVYDKQ
;
A
#
# COMPACT_ATOMS: atom_id res chain seq x y z
N MET A 1 -34.07 -62.67 26.73
CA MET A 1 -34.22 -61.19 26.70
C MET A 1 -33.01 -60.61 26.02
N LYS A 2 -33.15 -60.10 24.84
CA LYS A 2 -32.03 -59.45 24.08
C LYS A 2 -32.07 -57.95 24.27
N ALA A 3 -31.09 -57.39 24.98
CA ALA A 3 -30.93 -55.97 25.14
C ALA A 3 -30.34 -55.37 23.85
N LYS A 4 -31.08 -54.44 23.23
CA LYS A 4 -30.60 -53.67 22.07
C LYS A 4 -29.93 -52.41 22.59
N THR A 5 -28.60 -52.34 22.49
CA THR A 5 -27.81 -51.15 22.81
C THR A 5 -27.87 -50.25 21.58
N SER A 6 -28.58 -49.10 21.71
CA SER A 6 -28.57 -48.03 20.70
C SER A 6 -27.35 -47.16 20.94
N VAL A 7 -26.41 -47.16 20.00
CA VAL A 7 -25.27 -46.27 19.96
C VAL A 7 -25.75 -44.97 19.29
N LEU A 8 -25.86 -43.89 20.09
CA LEU A 8 -26.17 -42.57 19.62
C LEU A 8 -24.88 -41.89 19.14
N THR A 9 -24.67 -41.85 17.84
CA THR A 9 -23.52 -41.19 17.23
C THR A 9 -23.78 -39.67 17.21
N LEU A 10 -23.11 -38.94 18.11
CA LEU A 10 -23.17 -37.50 18.16
C LEU A 10 -22.25 -36.91 17.07
N ALA A 11 -22.82 -36.51 15.94
CA ALA A 11 -22.09 -35.77 14.90
C ALA A 11 -21.85 -34.35 15.36
N VAL A 12 -20.61 -34.06 15.79
CA VAL A 12 -20.17 -32.71 16.10
C VAL A 12 -19.87 -32.02 14.78
N CYS A 13 -20.79 -31.17 14.28
CA CYS A 13 -20.56 -30.27 13.18
C CYS A 13 -19.62 -29.15 13.66
N PHE A 14 -18.33 -29.24 13.35
CA PHE A 14 -17.42 -28.10 13.43
C PHE A 14 -17.82 -27.08 12.36
N VAL A 15 -18.63 -26.11 12.73
CA VAL A 15 -18.82 -24.90 11.95
C VAL A 15 -17.53 -24.10 12.10
N GLY A 16 -16.62 -24.29 11.14
CA GLY A 16 -15.43 -23.44 11.01
C GLY A 16 -15.87 -22.01 10.75
N LEU A 17 -15.87 -21.18 11.77
CA LEU A 17 -15.94 -19.73 11.62
C LEU A 17 -14.66 -19.29 10.87
N THR A 18 -14.72 -19.27 9.54
CA THR A 18 -13.75 -18.54 8.75
C THR A 18 -13.97 -17.06 9.06
N LEU A 19 -13.18 -16.53 10.00
CA LEU A 19 -13.04 -15.09 10.20
C LEU A 19 -12.47 -14.55 8.88
N CYS A 20 -13.36 -14.12 8.01
CA CYS A 20 -13.01 -13.35 6.82
C CYS A 20 -12.55 -11.98 7.34
N TYR A 21 -11.28 -11.88 7.75
CA TYR A 21 -10.66 -10.57 7.91
C TYR A 21 -10.72 -9.93 6.52
N ALA A 22 -11.55 -8.92 6.37
CA ALA A 22 -11.56 -8.10 5.18
C ALA A 22 -10.15 -7.52 5.04
N GLN A 23 -9.34 -8.13 4.18
CA GLN A 23 -7.98 -7.68 3.94
C GLN A 23 -8.08 -6.26 3.38
N ASP A 24 -7.33 -5.32 3.95
CA ASP A 24 -7.32 -3.93 3.47
C ASP A 24 -7.07 -3.92 1.95
N ALA A 25 -7.90 -3.18 1.22
CA ALA A 25 -7.87 -3.18 -0.25
C ALA A 25 -6.50 -2.78 -0.82
N ASN A 26 -5.71 -2.02 -0.05
CA ASN A 26 -4.38 -1.59 -0.45
C ASN A 26 -3.32 -2.69 -0.37
N MET A 27 -3.57 -3.79 0.34
CA MET A 27 -2.60 -4.88 0.53
C MET A 27 -2.33 -5.63 -0.78
N GLY A 28 -1.11 -6.16 -0.89
CA GLY A 28 -0.64 -6.94 -2.04
C GLY A 28 0.41 -6.22 -2.87
N THR A 29 0.73 -6.82 -4.01
CA THR A 29 1.74 -6.32 -4.95
C THR A 29 1.08 -5.53 -6.07
N TRP A 30 1.64 -4.38 -6.37
CA TRP A 30 1.14 -3.43 -7.35
C TRP A 30 2.23 -3.08 -8.35
N LYS A 31 1.97 -3.29 -9.64
CA LYS A 31 2.89 -2.93 -10.73
C LYS A 31 2.40 -1.72 -11.50
N LEU A 32 3.32 -0.80 -11.79
CA LEU A 32 3.04 0.41 -12.54
C LEU A 32 2.57 0.06 -13.97
N ASN A 33 1.43 0.62 -14.35
CA ASN A 33 0.92 0.63 -15.70
C ASN A 33 1.28 1.97 -16.35
N GLU A 34 2.41 2.00 -17.04
CA GLU A 34 2.92 3.24 -17.66
C GLU A 34 1.96 3.81 -18.69
N ALA A 35 1.26 2.94 -19.45
CA ALA A 35 0.35 3.38 -20.50
C ALA A 35 -0.86 4.16 -19.96
N LYS A 36 -1.28 3.85 -18.71
CA LYS A 36 -2.39 4.53 -18.03
C LYS A 36 -1.93 5.67 -17.12
N SER A 37 -0.63 5.87 -16.97
CA SER A 37 -0.04 6.82 -16.03
C SER A 37 0.34 8.14 -16.69
N LYS A 38 0.29 9.22 -15.92
CA LYS A 38 0.75 10.57 -16.32
C LYS A 38 1.85 10.99 -15.36
N ILE A 39 3.07 10.56 -15.64
CA ILE A 39 4.29 10.86 -14.88
C ILE A 39 5.18 11.71 -15.79
N GLY A 40 5.68 12.84 -15.28
CA GLY A 40 6.51 13.74 -16.07
C GLY A 40 7.76 13.05 -16.60
N ALA A 41 8.18 13.39 -17.80
CA ALA A 41 9.42 12.91 -18.37
C ALA A 41 10.61 13.26 -17.45
N GLY A 42 11.52 12.30 -17.22
CA GLY A 42 12.65 12.48 -16.30
C GLY A 42 12.30 12.54 -14.83
N SER A 43 11.06 12.19 -14.45
CA SER A 43 10.67 12.03 -13.04
C SER A 43 10.97 10.63 -12.54
N ALA A 44 11.20 10.49 -11.22
CA ALA A 44 11.27 9.19 -10.57
C ALA A 44 9.97 8.39 -10.78
N LYS A 45 10.09 7.07 -10.94
CA LYS A 45 8.97 6.16 -11.12
C LYS A 45 9.06 5.02 -10.12
N ASN A 46 8.01 4.80 -9.35
CA ASN A 46 7.86 3.60 -8.53
C ASN A 46 7.25 2.50 -9.42
N THR A 47 8.04 1.50 -9.79
CA THR A 47 7.63 0.46 -10.74
C THR A 47 6.89 -0.69 -10.06
N THR A 48 7.28 -1.01 -8.83
CA THR A 48 6.63 -2.04 -8.01
C THR A 48 6.44 -1.52 -6.59
N VAL A 49 5.26 -1.70 -6.04
CA VAL A 49 4.96 -1.35 -4.66
C VAL A 49 4.25 -2.51 -3.99
N VAL A 50 4.78 -2.95 -2.85
CA VAL A 50 4.23 -4.06 -2.06
C VAL A 50 3.75 -3.52 -0.72
N PHE A 51 2.51 -3.85 -0.36
CA PHE A 51 1.93 -3.61 0.96
C PHE A 51 1.69 -4.97 1.62
N GLU A 52 2.32 -5.24 2.74
CA GLU A 52 2.22 -6.50 3.45
C GLU A 52 2.04 -6.31 4.96
N ALA A 53 1.37 -7.25 5.61
CA ALA A 53 1.20 -7.24 7.05
C ALA A 53 2.56 -7.51 7.75
N ALA A 54 2.86 -6.72 8.78
CA ALA A 54 4.06 -6.84 9.61
C ALA A 54 3.66 -6.72 11.09
N GLY A 55 3.08 -7.80 11.64
CA GLY A 55 2.44 -7.80 12.95
C GLY A 55 1.26 -6.81 12.97
N ASP A 56 1.26 -5.88 13.93
CA ASP A 56 0.24 -4.82 14.04
C ASP A 56 0.49 -3.64 13.09
N ASN A 57 1.55 -3.71 12.28
CA ASN A 57 1.93 -2.69 11.31
C ASN A 57 1.72 -3.20 9.88
N VAL A 58 1.91 -2.29 8.94
CA VAL A 58 2.03 -2.57 7.51
C VAL A 58 3.45 -2.23 7.09
N LYS A 59 4.10 -3.13 6.35
CA LYS A 59 5.34 -2.84 5.65
C LYS A 59 5.01 -2.45 4.21
N VAL A 60 5.61 -1.38 3.73
CA VAL A 60 5.52 -0.92 2.34
C VAL A 60 6.91 -0.92 1.75
N THR A 61 7.10 -1.72 0.71
CA THR A 61 8.34 -1.78 -0.07
C THR A 61 8.09 -1.13 -1.43
N VAL A 62 8.98 -0.27 -1.84
CA VAL A 62 8.91 0.46 -3.11
C VAL A 62 10.18 0.24 -3.90
N ASP A 63 10.04 -0.33 -5.09
CA ASP A 63 11.10 -0.45 -6.08
C ASP A 63 10.79 0.41 -7.29
N GLY A 64 11.82 1.00 -7.88
CA GLY A 64 11.64 1.86 -9.02
C GLY A 64 12.93 2.40 -9.61
N VAL A 65 12.83 3.55 -10.23
CA VAL A 65 13.96 4.30 -10.77
C VAL A 65 13.87 5.76 -10.36
N ASP A 66 15.00 6.36 -10.06
CA ASP A 66 15.10 7.80 -9.80
C ASP A 66 15.01 8.62 -11.10
N ALA A 67 15.08 9.95 -10.98
CA ALA A 67 15.04 10.86 -12.11
C ALA A 67 16.20 10.69 -13.12
N ASN A 68 17.27 10.00 -12.74
CA ASN A 68 18.41 9.70 -13.60
C ASN A 68 18.34 8.29 -14.18
N GLY A 69 17.27 7.53 -13.93
CA GLY A 69 17.10 6.15 -14.37
C GLY A 69 17.87 5.11 -13.52
N LYS A 70 18.47 5.52 -12.39
CA LYS A 70 19.13 4.61 -11.47
C LYS A 70 18.10 3.87 -10.63
N LEU A 71 18.34 2.60 -10.36
CA LEU A 71 17.48 1.79 -9.46
C LEU A 71 17.36 2.46 -8.10
N ALA A 72 16.14 2.50 -7.61
CA ALA A 72 15.76 3.05 -6.31
C ALA A 72 14.96 2.02 -5.53
N HIS A 73 15.25 1.90 -4.25
CA HIS A 73 14.55 1.02 -3.32
C HIS A 73 14.28 1.76 -2.02
N SER A 74 13.07 1.65 -1.49
CA SER A 74 12.77 2.20 -0.18
C SER A 74 11.78 1.32 0.59
N GLU A 75 11.87 1.39 1.92
CA GLU A 75 11.00 0.67 2.84
C GLU A 75 10.39 1.63 3.86
N TRP A 76 9.16 1.33 4.24
CA TRP A 76 8.43 2.00 5.29
C TRP A 76 7.69 0.95 6.13
N THR A 77 7.64 1.13 7.44
CA THR A 77 6.85 0.29 8.34
C THR A 77 6.12 1.17 9.34
N GLY A 78 4.80 1.02 9.45
CA GLY A 78 3.97 1.82 10.33
C GLY A 78 2.50 1.45 10.25
N LYS A 79 1.64 2.36 10.70
CA LYS A 79 0.17 2.22 10.69
C LYS A 79 -0.46 3.26 9.79
N PHE A 80 -1.69 3.02 9.36
CA PHE A 80 -2.47 4.00 8.57
C PHE A 80 -3.22 4.99 9.48
N ASP A 81 -2.54 5.48 10.51
CA ASP A 81 -3.08 6.34 11.60
C ASP A 81 -2.73 7.83 11.44
N GLY A 82 -2.10 8.20 10.33
CA GLY A 82 -1.71 9.57 10.02
C GLY A 82 -0.44 10.05 10.74
N LYS A 83 0.20 9.21 11.55
CA LYS A 83 1.47 9.55 12.19
C LYS A 83 2.64 9.36 11.25
N ASP A 84 3.70 10.11 11.49
CA ASP A 84 4.94 10.00 10.75
C ASP A 84 5.74 8.78 11.23
N TYR A 85 6.12 7.90 10.31
CA TYR A 85 7.02 6.77 10.54
C TYR A 85 8.24 6.88 9.62
N PRO A 86 9.42 6.37 10.04
CA PRO A 86 10.64 6.45 9.25
C PRO A 86 10.51 5.77 7.89
N VAL A 87 11.18 6.35 6.89
CA VAL A 87 11.42 5.75 5.57
C VAL A 87 12.90 5.46 5.44
N ILE A 88 13.23 4.27 4.97
CA ILE A 88 14.62 3.84 4.70
C ILE A 88 14.81 3.79 3.19
N GLY A 89 15.93 4.30 2.69
CA GLY A 89 16.31 4.20 1.28
C GLY A 89 15.74 5.29 0.37
N ASP A 90 14.84 6.16 0.84
CA ASP A 90 14.30 7.26 0.04
C ASP A 90 15.14 8.53 0.24
N PRO A 91 15.86 9.01 -0.78
CA PRO A 91 16.65 10.23 -0.65
C PRO A 91 15.80 11.50 -0.47
N ASN A 92 14.51 11.44 -0.84
CA ASN A 92 13.60 12.58 -0.87
C ASN A 92 12.68 12.67 0.34
N SER A 93 12.69 11.66 1.23
CA SER A 93 11.91 11.68 2.47
C SER A 93 12.63 10.95 3.60
N ASP A 94 12.46 11.46 4.83
CA ASP A 94 12.96 10.84 6.07
C ASP A 94 11.84 10.08 6.77
N VAL A 95 10.60 10.61 6.63
CA VAL A 95 9.40 10.03 7.22
C VAL A 95 8.24 10.08 6.23
N ARG A 96 7.32 9.16 6.41
CA ARG A 96 6.06 9.11 5.66
C ARG A 96 4.91 8.79 6.60
N SER A 97 3.75 9.36 6.34
CA SER A 97 2.50 9.03 7.00
C SER A 97 1.49 8.55 5.98
N TYR A 98 0.69 7.57 6.38
CA TYR A 98 -0.51 7.17 5.67
C TYR A 98 -1.72 7.35 6.58
N THR A 99 -2.81 7.86 6.03
CA THR A 99 -4.08 8.05 6.74
C THR A 99 -5.17 7.29 6.02
N LYS A 100 -5.84 6.39 6.70
CA LYS A 100 -7.01 5.71 6.14
C LYS A 100 -8.17 6.70 6.05
N ILE A 101 -8.64 6.99 4.83
CA ILE A 101 -9.76 7.89 4.56
C ILE A 101 -11.05 7.08 4.48
N ASP A 102 -11.01 5.97 3.75
CA ASP A 102 -12.07 4.95 3.66
C ASP A 102 -11.44 3.57 3.34
N ASP A 103 -12.26 2.56 3.08
CA ASP A 103 -11.79 1.18 2.87
C ASP A 103 -10.94 0.99 1.61
N ARG A 104 -10.94 1.94 0.69
CA ARG A 104 -10.20 1.90 -0.57
C ARG A 104 -9.30 3.11 -0.78
N THR A 105 -9.31 4.07 0.13
CA THR A 105 -8.59 5.34 -0.03
C THR A 105 -7.64 5.58 1.12
N LEU A 106 -6.36 5.77 0.79
CA LEU A 106 -5.34 6.28 1.71
C LEU A 106 -4.90 7.68 1.27
N GLY A 107 -4.79 8.61 2.22
CA GLY A 107 -3.99 9.81 2.07
C GLY A 107 -2.56 9.54 2.49
N PHE A 108 -1.57 10.23 1.91
CA PHE A 108 -0.20 10.15 2.37
C PHE A 108 0.53 11.49 2.30
N ASN A 109 1.51 11.64 3.20
CA ASN A 109 2.48 12.71 3.16
C ASN A 109 3.89 12.13 3.32
N ALA A 110 4.83 12.64 2.55
CA ALA A 110 6.25 12.40 2.71
C ALA A 110 6.92 13.69 3.15
N LYS A 111 7.84 13.61 4.12
CA LYS A 111 8.53 14.77 4.67
C LYS A 111 10.05 14.55 4.66
N LYS A 112 10.78 15.63 4.39
CA LYS A 112 12.23 15.72 4.50
C LYS A 112 12.58 16.84 5.46
N ARG A 113 13.33 16.54 6.52
CA ARG A 113 13.73 17.52 7.56
C ARG A 113 12.51 18.32 8.08
N GLY A 114 11.41 17.62 8.36
CA GLY A 114 10.16 18.19 8.86
C GLY A 114 9.28 18.94 7.85
N LYS A 115 9.75 19.13 6.60
CA LYS A 115 8.99 19.78 5.54
C LYS A 115 8.32 18.75 4.64
N VAL A 116 7.03 18.97 4.31
CA VAL A 116 6.31 18.14 3.35
C VAL A 116 6.91 18.35 1.96
N THR A 117 7.43 17.26 1.39
CA THR A 117 7.97 17.22 0.02
C THR A 117 6.96 16.69 -0.98
N THR A 118 6.10 15.76 -0.55
CA THR A 118 5.08 15.14 -1.38
C THR A 118 3.83 14.87 -0.57
N SER A 119 2.67 15.15 -1.15
CA SER A 119 1.35 14.76 -0.62
C SER A 119 0.54 14.10 -1.70
N GLY A 120 -0.35 13.19 -1.32
CA GLY A 120 -1.19 12.55 -2.31
C GLY A 120 -2.25 11.62 -1.75
N ARG A 121 -2.89 10.92 -2.68
CA ARG A 121 -3.92 9.91 -2.42
C ARG A 121 -3.68 8.66 -3.21
N ILE A 122 -4.04 7.54 -2.62
CA ILE A 122 -4.09 6.22 -3.24
C ILE A 122 -5.56 5.79 -3.21
N VAL A 123 -6.14 5.48 -4.36
CA VAL A 123 -7.52 5.03 -4.49
C VAL A 123 -7.54 3.70 -5.21
N VAL A 124 -8.00 2.65 -4.54
CA VAL A 124 -8.18 1.31 -5.13
C VAL A 124 -9.52 1.26 -5.84
N SER A 125 -9.55 0.68 -7.04
CA SER A 125 -10.77 0.48 -7.83
C SER A 125 -11.78 -0.42 -7.10
N ALA A 126 -13.06 -0.33 -7.47
CA ALA A 126 -14.12 -1.10 -6.82
C ALA A 126 -13.93 -2.62 -6.94
N ASP A 127 -13.32 -3.09 -8.04
CA ASP A 127 -12.99 -4.50 -8.28
C ASP A 127 -11.68 -4.95 -7.61
N GLY A 128 -10.96 -4.02 -6.96
CA GLY A 128 -9.69 -4.29 -6.28
C GLY A 128 -8.50 -4.59 -7.22
N LYS A 129 -8.66 -4.51 -8.54
CA LYS A 129 -7.65 -4.93 -9.51
C LYS A 129 -6.68 -3.84 -9.94
N SER A 130 -7.02 -2.60 -9.71
CA SER A 130 -6.16 -1.46 -10.00
C SER A 130 -6.20 -0.42 -8.90
N ARG A 131 -5.22 0.45 -8.86
CA ARG A 131 -5.24 1.64 -8.01
C ARG A 131 -4.65 2.83 -8.73
N THR A 132 -5.14 4.01 -8.38
CA THR A 132 -4.61 5.29 -8.86
C THR A 132 -3.95 6.02 -7.72
N VAL A 133 -2.71 6.46 -7.93
CA VAL A 133 -1.95 7.30 -7.01
C VAL A 133 -1.82 8.67 -7.63
N THR A 134 -2.42 9.67 -7.00
CA THR A 134 -2.21 11.08 -7.34
C THR A 134 -1.23 11.68 -6.34
N ALA A 135 -0.19 12.32 -6.82
CA ALA A 135 0.80 12.96 -5.98
C ALA A 135 1.14 14.36 -6.47
N SER A 136 1.41 15.26 -5.55
CA SER A 136 1.92 16.59 -5.83
C SER A 136 2.96 16.97 -4.77
N GLY A 137 3.91 17.81 -5.15
CA GLY A 137 4.96 18.20 -4.24
C GLY A 137 5.97 19.12 -4.87
N THR A 138 7.14 19.17 -4.24
CA THR A 138 8.28 19.95 -4.70
C THR A 138 9.50 19.04 -4.73
N ASP A 139 10.16 18.97 -5.88
CA ASP A 139 11.37 18.17 -6.05
C ASP A 139 12.59 18.79 -5.33
N PRO A 140 13.72 18.09 -5.20
CA PRO A 140 14.92 18.62 -4.56
C PRO A 140 15.48 19.89 -5.21
N LYS A 141 15.11 20.20 -6.45
CA LYS A 141 15.49 21.39 -7.20
C LYS A 141 14.52 22.57 -6.98
N GLY A 142 13.49 22.38 -6.11
CA GLY A 142 12.47 23.40 -5.84
C GLY A 142 11.36 23.50 -6.87
N LYS A 143 11.31 22.60 -7.87
CA LYS A 143 10.28 22.58 -8.90
C LYS A 143 9.04 21.84 -8.40
N LYS A 144 7.87 22.44 -8.56
CA LYS A 144 6.58 21.81 -8.27
C LYS A 144 6.28 20.73 -9.31
N PHE A 145 5.72 19.62 -8.86
CA PHE A 145 5.25 18.55 -9.72
C PHE A 145 3.84 18.08 -9.34
N ARG A 146 3.17 17.48 -10.30
CA ARG A 146 1.95 16.68 -10.10
C ARG A 146 2.05 15.45 -10.99
N SER A 147 1.67 14.30 -10.45
CA SER A 147 1.67 13.04 -11.17
C SER A 147 0.41 12.24 -10.87
N THR A 148 0.04 11.40 -11.83
CA THR A 148 -0.98 10.37 -11.66
C THR A 148 -0.38 9.06 -12.13
N ALA A 149 -0.23 8.11 -11.21
CA ALA A 149 0.30 6.78 -11.50
C ALA A 149 -0.82 5.75 -11.31
N VAL A 150 -1.02 4.90 -12.30
CA VAL A 150 -1.96 3.79 -12.25
C VAL A 150 -1.18 2.50 -12.08
N TYR A 151 -1.62 1.65 -11.17
CA TYR A 151 -1.02 0.35 -10.88
C TYR A 151 -2.06 -0.74 -11.07
N ASP A 152 -1.63 -1.86 -11.61
CA ASP A 152 -2.41 -3.09 -11.69
C ASP A 152 -1.95 -4.05 -10.58
N LYS A 153 -2.92 -4.71 -9.92
CA LYS A 153 -2.67 -5.68 -8.86
C LYS A 153 -2.14 -6.99 -9.48
N GLN A 154 -1.15 -7.59 -8.82
CA GLN A 154 -0.56 -8.88 -9.22
C GLN A 154 -1.18 -10.04 -8.46
#